data_4c917fb6feff5e954cb2ebb3e56bc641
#
_entry.id   4c917fb6feff5e954cb2ebb3e56bc641
#
_cell.length_a   1.000
_cell.length_b   1.000
_cell.length_c   1.000
_cell.angle_alpha   90.00
_cell.angle_beta   90.00
_cell.angle_gamma   90.00
#
_symmetry.space_group_name_H-M   'P 1'
#
loop_
_entity.id
_entity.type
_entity.pdbx_description
1 polymer ?
#
loop_
_entity_poly.entity_id
_entity_poly.type
_entity_poly.pdbx_seq_one_letter_code
_entity_poly.pdbx_strand_id
1 'polypeptide(L)'
;MIRFENVTKTYRNGIYAVRNVDLEIREGEFFVLIGPSGSGKTTMLKMINRLIPISEGTIRIQDKKISEYDIHELRWDIGYVLQDISLFPHMTIEENISIVPEMKKWEQRKISQRIDELLDMVGLEPDVYRKRKPNELSGGQQQRIGVARALAANPPIILMDEPFSALDPISREMLQDDLLKLQKQIRKTIVFVTHDMKEALKLGERICLMKDGEVVQTGTPEEILKTPANKFVREFVGINGTEQVNVLEAIQPVDAEATMNAPVVPNSAGLPEILALLSDHAHVVIMENGTVVGMIDRQSVIRLLSHQMEVN
;
A
#
# COMPACT_ATOMS: atom_id res chain seq x y z
N MET A 1 10.90 -15.27 -6.78
CA MET A 1 10.50 -15.95 -5.50
C MET A 1 9.12 -16.57 -5.59
N ILE A 2 8.05 -15.84 -5.91
CA ILE A 2 6.69 -16.37 -6.08
C ILE A 2 6.24 -16.09 -7.51
N ARG A 3 5.69 -17.11 -8.21
CA ARG A 3 5.20 -16.97 -9.58
C ARG A 3 3.79 -17.53 -9.70
N PHE A 4 2.90 -16.74 -10.28
CA PHE A 4 1.57 -17.13 -10.72
C PHE A 4 1.62 -17.41 -12.23
N GLU A 5 1.14 -18.54 -12.68
CA GLU A 5 1.13 -18.99 -14.08
C GLU A 5 -0.32 -19.30 -14.46
N ASN A 6 -0.97 -18.41 -15.21
CA ASN A 6 -2.37 -18.49 -15.67
C ASN A 6 -3.35 -18.84 -14.54
N VAL A 7 -3.20 -18.19 -13.38
CA VAL A 7 -3.96 -18.55 -12.18
C VAL A 7 -5.36 -17.99 -12.24
N THR A 8 -6.34 -18.87 -12.06
CA THR A 8 -7.76 -18.54 -11.97
C THR A 8 -8.37 -19.11 -10.69
N LYS A 9 -9.20 -18.30 -10.04
CA LYS A 9 -10.05 -18.73 -8.92
C LYS A 9 -11.49 -18.40 -9.19
N THR A 10 -12.31 -19.46 -9.32
CA THR A 10 -13.76 -19.38 -9.46
C THR A 10 -14.44 -19.96 -8.23
N TYR A 11 -15.47 -19.30 -7.71
CA TYR A 11 -16.33 -19.82 -6.65
C TYR A 11 -17.55 -20.56 -7.23
N ARG A 12 -18.25 -21.34 -6.38
CA ARG A 12 -19.35 -22.24 -6.79
C ARG A 12 -20.51 -21.56 -7.55
N ASN A 13 -20.64 -20.24 -7.41
CA ASN A 13 -21.66 -19.43 -8.10
C ASN A 13 -21.20 -18.88 -9.45
N GLY A 14 -20.08 -19.37 -9.98
CA GLY A 14 -19.51 -18.90 -11.25
C GLY A 14 -18.81 -17.54 -11.18
N ILE A 15 -18.66 -16.97 -10.00
CA ILE A 15 -17.96 -15.68 -9.82
C ILE A 15 -16.45 -15.91 -9.85
N TYR A 16 -15.77 -15.20 -10.74
CA TYR A 16 -14.32 -15.15 -10.79
C TYR A 16 -13.80 -14.18 -9.73
N ALA A 17 -13.07 -14.69 -8.74
CA ALA A 17 -12.37 -13.85 -7.77
C ALA A 17 -10.97 -13.46 -8.27
N VAL A 18 -10.35 -14.32 -9.09
CA VAL A 18 -9.08 -14.08 -9.79
C VAL A 18 -9.20 -14.74 -11.16
N ARG A 19 -8.78 -14.05 -12.22
CA ARG A 19 -8.93 -14.50 -13.59
C ARG A 19 -7.61 -14.41 -14.34
N ASN A 20 -7.11 -15.56 -14.79
CA ASN A 20 -5.97 -15.69 -15.69
C ASN A 20 -4.77 -14.80 -15.33
N VAL A 21 -4.36 -14.83 -14.06
CA VAL A 21 -3.30 -13.97 -13.56
C VAL A 21 -1.94 -14.60 -13.79
N ASP A 22 -1.08 -13.86 -14.50
CA ASP A 22 0.36 -14.08 -14.60
C ASP A 22 1.07 -12.99 -13.81
N LEU A 23 1.84 -13.37 -12.80
CA LEU A 23 2.50 -12.42 -11.90
C LEU A 23 3.78 -13.04 -11.32
N GLU A 24 4.84 -12.23 -11.25
CA GLU A 24 6.08 -12.60 -10.58
C GLU A 24 6.41 -11.62 -9.46
N ILE A 25 6.67 -12.16 -8.27
CA ILE A 25 7.17 -11.46 -7.09
C ILE A 25 8.61 -11.92 -6.85
N ARG A 26 9.54 -10.98 -6.79
CA ARG A 26 10.97 -11.24 -6.68
C ARG A 26 11.36 -11.59 -5.24
N GLU A 27 12.52 -12.19 -5.07
CA GLU A 27 13.06 -12.47 -3.74
C GLU A 27 13.51 -11.18 -3.05
N GLY A 28 13.19 -11.06 -1.76
CA GLY A 28 13.53 -9.89 -0.96
C GLY A 28 12.72 -8.62 -1.26
N GLU A 29 11.76 -8.70 -2.18
CA GLU A 29 10.96 -7.56 -2.64
C GLU A 29 9.84 -7.22 -1.66
N PHE A 30 9.60 -5.92 -1.47
CA PHE A 30 8.35 -5.43 -0.86
C PHE A 30 7.33 -5.20 -1.98
N PHE A 31 6.46 -6.17 -2.19
CA PHE A 31 5.47 -6.18 -3.26
C PHE A 31 4.07 -5.85 -2.74
N VAL A 32 3.42 -4.87 -3.34
CA VAL A 32 2.09 -4.41 -2.91
C VAL A 32 1.02 -4.84 -3.90
N LEU A 33 -0.03 -5.50 -3.40
CA LEU A 33 -1.27 -5.75 -4.12
C LEU A 33 -2.29 -4.68 -3.72
N ILE A 34 -2.76 -3.89 -4.67
CA ILE A 34 -3.73 -2.82 -4.43
C ILE A 34 -4.90 -2.87 -5.42
N GLY A 35 -6.02 -2.31 -5.05
CA GLY A 35 -7.22 -2.22 -5.88
C GLY A 35 -8.49 -2.07 -5.06
N PRO A 36 -9.65 -1.86 -5.68
CA PRO A 36 -10.94 -1.75 -5.01
C PRO A 36 -11.28 -2.97 -4.15
N SER A 37 -12.22 -2.82 -3.23
CA SER A 37 -12.77 -3.96 -2.50
C SER A 37 -13.35 -4.99 -3.50
N GLY A 38 -13.11 -6.27 -3.24
CA GLY A 38 -13.55 -7.34 -4.14
C GLY A 38 -12.68 -7.59 -5.38
N SER A 39 -11.58 -6.86 -5.60
CA SER A 39 -10.71 -7.06 -6.77
C SER A 39 -9.85 -8.33 -6.75
N GLY A 40 -9.91 -9.15 -5.70
CA GLY A 40 -9.22 -10.45 -5.64
C GLY A 40 -7.91 -10.48 -4.82
N LYS A 41 -7.44 -9.36 -4.26
CA LYS A 41 -6.18 -9.24 -3.51
C LYS A 41 -6.01 -10.25 -2.39
N THR A 42 -6.93 -10.25 -1.43
CA THR A 42 -6.95 -11.20 -0.31
C THR A 42 -7.08 -12.65 -0.80
N THR A 43 -7.79 -12.90 -1.90
CA THR A 43 -7.88 -14.23 -2.51
C THR A 43 -6.52 -14.68 -3.04
N MET A 44 -5.77 -13.80 -3.72
CA MET A 44 -4.40 -14.09 -4.16
C MET A 44 -3.49 -14.42 -2.97
N LEU A 45 -3.54 -13.61 -1.92
CA LEU A 45 -2.75 -13.85 -0.72
C LEU A 45 -3.05 -15.22 -0.09
N LYS A 46 -4.35 -15.55 0.04
CA LYS A 46 -4.82 -16.82 0.60
C LYS A 46 -4.48 -18.03 -0.27
N MET A 47 -4.35 -17.85 -1.59
CA MET A 47 -3.91 -18.92 -2.49
C MET A 47 -2.41 -19.22 -2.33
N ILE A 48 -1.54 -18.22 -2.11
CA ILE A 48 -0.09 -18.44 -1.84
C ILE A 48 0.09 -19.37 -0.64
N ASN A 49 -0.65 -19.14 0.44
CA ASN A 49 -0.59 -19.94 1.67
C ASN A 49 -1.50 -21.19 1.65
N ARG A 50 -2.06 -21.54 0.48
CA ARG A 50 -2.99 -22.66 0.31
C ARG A 50 -4.14 -22.69 1.32
N LEU A 51 -4.61 -21.51 1.77
CA LEU A 51 -5.85 -21.39 2.54
C LEU A 51 -7.09 -21.48 1.64
N ILE A 52 -6.94 -21.09 0.38
CA ILE A 52 -7.93 -21.23 -0.69
C ILE A 52 -7.28 -22.00 -1.84
N PRO A 53 -7.90 -23.07 -2.37
CA PRO A 53 -7.39 -23.79 -3.53
C PRO A 53 -7.57 -22.95 -4.79
N ILE A 54 -6.60 -23.02 -5.71
CA ILE A 54 -6.72 -22.50 -7.07
C ILE A 54 -7.73 -23.33 -7.86
N SER A 55 -8.39 -22.73 -8.86
CA SER A 55 -9.28 -23.45 -9.78
C SER A 55 -8.53 -23.92 -11.01
N GLU A 56 -7.69 -23.05 -11.58
CA GLU A 56 -6.86 -23.33 -12.76
C GLU A 56 -5.50 -22.65 -12.63
N GLY A 57 -4.51 -23.10 -13.39
CA GLY A 57 -3.16 -22.55 -13.38
C GLY A 57 -2.25 -23.16 -12.32
N THR A 58 -1.17 -22.48 -12.01
CA THR A 58 -0.15 -22.94 -11.05
C THR A 58 0.44 -21.77 -10.29
N ILE A 59 0.68 -21.94 -8.98
CA ILE A 59 1.50 -21.02 -8.19
C ILE A 59 2.79 -21.77 -7.82
N ARG A 60 3.93 -21.10 -7.99
CA ARG A 60 5.24 -21.62 -7.60
C ARG A 60 5.89 -20.73 -6.56
N ILE A 61 6.63 -21.36 -5.65
CA ILE A 61 7.55 -20.71 -4.71
C ILE A 61 8.92 -21.37 -4.94
N GLN A 62 9.95 -20.56 -5.22
CA GLN A 62 11.30 -21.08 -5.54
C GLN A 62 11.25 -22.18 -6.62
N ASP A 63 10.51 -21.93 -7.71
CA ASP A 63 10.30 -22.83 -8.85
C ASP A 63 9.55 -24.14 -8.55
N LYS A 64 9.30 -24.50 -7.29
CA LYS A 64 8.48 -25.65 -6.89
C LYS A 64 7.01 -25.25 -6.81
N LYS A 65 6.11 -26.09 -7.35
CA LYS A 65 4.65 -25.85 -7.26
C LYS A 65 4.20 -25.90 -5.81
N ILE A 66 3.32 -24.98 -5.40
CA ILE A 66 2.80 -24.97 -4.02
C ILE A 66 2.06 -26.26 -3.65
N SER A 67 1.48 -26.97 -4.64
CA SER A 67 0.81 -28.27 -4.44
C SER A 67 1.77 -29.40 -4.07
N GLU A 68 3.06 -29.28 -4.38
CA GLU A 68 4.10 -30.29 -4.12
C GLU A 68 4.75 -30.13 -2.73
N TYR A 69 4.47 -29.04 -2.03
CA TYR A 69 4.93 -28.86 -0.66
C TYR A 69 4.05 -29.63 0.32
N ASP A 70 4.63 -30.15 1.38
CA ASP A 70 3.86 -30.46 2.58
C ASP A 70 3.18 -29.19 3.09
N ILE A 71 1.91 -29.29 3.49
CA ILE A 71 1.11 -28.10 3.84
C ILE A 71 1.62 -27.41 5.11
N HIS A 72 2.16 -28.17 6.05
CA HIS A 72 2.70 -27.63 7.29
C HIS A 72 4.04 -26.95 7.04
N GLU A 73 4.95 -27.59 6.29
CA GLU A 73 6.23 -26.99 5.91
C GLU A 73 6.03 -25.68 5.14
N LEU A 74 5.12 -25.68 4.14
CA LEU A 74 4.78 -24.47 3.40
C LEU A 74 4.35 -23.33 4.34
N ARG A 75 3.44 -23.61 5.27
CA ARG A 75 2.90 -22.59 6.18
C ARG A 75 3.88 -22.16 7.26
N TRP A 76 4.82 -22.99 7.65
CA TRP A 76 5.88 -22.61 8.58
C TRP A 76 6.93 -21.68 7.95
N ASP A 77 7.05 -21.73 6.63
CA ASP A 77 7.94 -20.87 5.86
C ASP A 77 7.24 -19.62 5.29
N ILE A 78 5.98 -19.41 5.69
CA ILE A 78 5.19 -18.21 5.36
C ILE A 78 4.68 -17.57 6.66
N GLY A 79 5.18 -16.38 6.99
CA GLY A 79 4.58 -15.54 8.02
C GLY A 79 3.29 -14.92 7.49
N TYR A 80 2.21 -14.89 8.28
CA TYR A 80 0.94 -14.33 7.85
C TYR A 80 0.40 -13.34 8.90
N VAL A 81 0.25 -12.09 8.49
CA VAL A 81 -0.40 -11.03 9.27
C VAL A 81 -1.80 -10.85 8.72
N LEU A 82 -2.79 -11.15 9.54
CA LEU A 82 -4.21 -11.07 9.20
C LEU A 82 -4.74 -9.65 9.37
N GLN A 83 -5.79 -9.31 8.65
CA GLN A 83 -6.52 -8.04 8.76
C GLN A 83 -7.04 -7.84 10.19
N ASP A 84 -7.73 -8.85 10.75
CA ASP A 84 -8.00 -8.91 12.17
C ASP A 84 -6.75 -9.46 12.88
N ILE A 85 -6.26 -8.77 13.89
CA ILE A 85 -4.98 -9.07 14.55
C ILE A 85 -4.87 -10.53 15.01
N SER A 86 -6.01 -11.16 15.33
CA SER A 86 -6.16 -12.60 15.62
C SER A 86 -5.11 -13.20 16.56
N LEU A 87 -4.68 -12.44 17.58
CA LEU A 87 -3.89 -12.99 18.66
C LEU A 87 -4.76 -13.93 19.51
N PHE A 88 -4.16 -14.99 20.04
CA PHE A 88 -4.85 -15.88 20.97
C PHE A 88 -5.08 -15.16 22.30
N PRO A 89 -6.33 -14.81 22.64
CA PRO A 89 -6.61 -13.88 23.75
C PRO A 89 -6.33 -14.45 25.14
N HIS A 90 -6.26 -15.75 25.26
CA HIS A 90 -5.95 -16.46 26.51
C HIS A 90 -4.45 -16.72 26.72
N MET A 91 -3.65 -16.56 25.69
CA MET A 91 -2.20 -16.73 25.69
C MET A 91 -1.50 -15.40 26.00
N THR A 92 -0.35 -15.46 26.64
CA THR A 92 0.56 -14.33 26.79
C THR A 92 1.17 -13.92 25.42
N ILE A 93 1.86 -12.80 25.39
CA ILE A 93 2.55 -12.34 24.19
C ILE A 93 3.68 -13.32 23.78
N GLU A 94 4.46 -13.81 24.76
CA GLU A 94 5.50 -14.79 24.48
C GLU A 94 4.92 -16.10 23.93
N GLU A 95 3.81 -16.58 24.49
CA GLU A 95 3.12 -17.77 24.01
C GLU A 95 2.57 -17.57 22.59
N ASN A 96 2.01 -16.39 22.26
CA ASN A 96 1.58 -16.06 20.91
C ASN A 96 2.72 -16.09 19.88
N ILE A 97 3.90 -15.57 20.25
CA ILE A 97 5.07 -15.52 19.38
C ILE A 97 5.73 -16.92 19.27
N SER A 98 5.72 -17.72 20.33
CA SER A 98 6.40 -19.02 20.35
C SER A 98 5.75 -20.12 19.50
N ILE A 99 4.46 -20.00 19.16
CA ILE A 99 3.66 -21.06 18.52
C ILE A 99 4.38 -21.73 17.34
N VAL A 100 4.79 -20.97 16.33
CA VAL A 100 5.40 -21.55 15.13
C VAL A 100 6.80 -22.09 15.39
N PRO A 101 7.70 -21.39 16.15
CA PRO A 101 8.96 -21.96 16.61
C PRO A 101 8.82 -23.27 17.36
N GLU A 102 7.83 -23.42 18.26
CA GLU A 102 7.55 -24.67 18.99
C GLU A 102 7.08 -25.78 18.05
N MET A 103 6.17 -25.48 17.10
CA MET A 103 5.75 -26.43 16.06
C MET A 103 6.94 -26.90 15.20
N LYS A 104 7.92 -26.03 14.95
CA LYS A 104 9.19 -26.34 14.28
C LYS A 104 10.20 -27.02 15.23
N LYS A 105 9.82 -27.32 16.47
CA LYS A 105 10.64 -27.99 17.50
C LYS A 105 11.97 -27.28 17.77
N TRP A 106 11.95 -25.95 17.81
CA TRP A 106 13.13 -25.19 18.22
C TRP A 106 13.41 -25.41 19.72
N GLU A 107 14.69 -25.30 20.08
CA GLU A 107 15.09 -25.34 21.48
C GLU A 107 14.51 -24.14 22.25
N GLN A 108 14.03 -24.38 23.47
CA GLN A 108 13.36 -23.37 24.30
C GLN A 108 14.23 -22.12 24.53
N ARG A 109 15.55 -22.30 24.67
CA ARG A 109 16.47 -21.16 24.82
C ARG A 109 16.49 -20.28 23.57
N LYS A 110 16.51 -20.90 22.38
CA LYS A 110 16.46 -20.17 21.09
C LYS A 110 15.14 -19.45 20.92
N ILE A 111 14.02 -20.06 21.32
CA ILE A 111 12.69 -19.44 21.27
C ILE A 111 12.67 -18.21 22.18
N SER A 112 13.14 -18.33 23.42
CA SER A 112 13.18 -17.23 24.39
C SER A 112 13.99 -16.05 23.87
N GLN A 113 15.19 -16.30 23.36
CA GLN A 113 16.04 -15.25 22.77
C GLN A 113 15.35 -14.60 21.55
N ARG A 114 14.72 -15.40 20.70
CA ARG A 114 14.02 -14.91 19.52
C ARG A 114 12.84 -14.02 19.87
N ILE A 115 12.11 -14.32 20.94
CA ILE A 115 11.01 -13.49 21.44
C ILE A 115 11.53 -12.11 21.85
N ASP A 116 12.63 -12.06 22.60
CA ASP A 116 13.20 -10.78 23.04
C ASP A 116 13.67 -9.94 21.84
N GLU A 117 14.40 -10.56 20.89
CA GLU A 117 14.81 -9.90 19.63
C GLU A 117 13.62 -9.32 18.86
N LEU A 118 12.51 -10.06 18.77
CA LEU A 118 11.34 -9.63 18.03
C LEU A 118 10.56 -8.53 18.75
N LEU A 119 10.43 -8.60 20.06
CA LEU A 119 9.81 -7.56 20.86
C LEU A 119 10.57 -6.24 20.75
N ASP A 120 11.90 -6.28 20.90
CA ASP A 120 12.76 -5.11 20.71
C ASP A 120 12.64 -4.56 19.28
N MET A 121 12.63 -5.43 18.28
CA MET A 121 12.51 -5.08 16.87
C MET A 121 11.20 -4.33 16.57
N VAL A 122 10.10 -4.68 17.22
CA VAL A 122 8.81 -4.00 17.07
C VAL A 122 8.60 -2.86 18.07
N GLY A 123 9.64 -2.49 18.83
CA GLY A 123 9.62 -1.36 19.78
C GLY A 123 8.77 -1.61 21.02
N LEU A 124 8.75 -2.86 21.49
CA LEU A 124 8.08 -3.29 22.73
C LEU A 124 9.09 -3.92 23.67
N GLU A 125 9.31 -3.29 24.83
CA GLU A 125 10.27 -3.75 25.82
C GLU A 125 9.93 -5.17 26.34
N PRO A 126 10.82 -6.17 26.17
CA PRO A 126 10.53 -7.57 26.53
C PRO A 126 10.08 -7.76 27.96
N ASP A 127 10.78 -7.16 28.92
CA ASP A 127 10.48 -7.29 30.36
C ASP A 127 9.08 -6.78 30.73
N VAL A 128 8.55 -5.82 29.95
CA VAL A 128 7.23 -5.21 30.17
C VAL A 128 6.12 -5.99 29.49
N TYR A 129 6.35 -6.44 28.24
CA TYR A 129 5.26 -6.94 27.38
C TYR A 129 5.17 -8.46 27.30
N ARG A 130 6.26 -9.17 27.52
CA ARG A 130 6.35 -10.60 27.28
C ARG A 130 5.23 -11.41 27.94
N LYS A 131 4.90 -11.11 29.20
CA LYS A 131 3.91 -11.85 30.00
C LYS A 131 2.51 -11.25 29.98
N ARG A 132 2.31 -10.12 29.31
CA ARG A 132 0.98 -9.54 29.12
C ARG A 132 0.13 -10.39 28.21
N LYS A 133 -1.20 -10.19 28.29
CA LYS A 133 -2.17 -10.76 27.36
C LYS A 133 -2.61 -9.71 26.33
N PRO A 134 -3.15 -10.13 25.18
CA PRO A 134 -3.58 -9.20 24.14
C PRO A 134 -4.55 -8.11 24.62
N ASN A 135 -5.48 -8.42 25.51
CA ASN A 135 -6.44 -7.47 26.05
C ASN A 135 -5.83 -6.35 26.93
N GLU A 136 -4.56 -6.47 27.30
CA GLU A 136 -3.81 -5.46 28.07
C GLU A 136 -3.02 -4.51 27.15
N LEU A 137 -3.14 -4.67 25.82
CA LEU A 137 -2.41 -3.93 24.80
C LEU A 137 -3.36 -3.05 23.99
N SER A 138 -2.86 -1.89 23.51
CA SER A 138 -3.56 -1.09 22.51
C SER A 138 -3.61 -1.82 21.16
N GLY A 139 -4.53 -1.42 20.27
CA GLY A 139 -4.65 -2.01 18.94
C GLY A 139 -3.33 -1.96 18.14
N GLY A 140 -2.60 -0.84 18.19
CA GLY A 140 -1.29 -0.71 17.56
C GLY A 140 -0.23 -1.64 18.15
N GLN A 141 -0.22 -1.82 19.48
CA GLN A 141 0.68 -2.77 20.15
C GLN A 141 0.34 -4.22 19.76
N GLN A 142 -0.94 -4.57 19.73
CA GLN A 142 -1.38 -5.89 19.26
C GLN A 142 -0.96 -6.15 17.80
N GLN A 143 -1.04 -5.13 16.93
CA GLN A 143 -0.60 -5.23 15.54
C GLN A 143 0.90 -5.49 15.44
N ARG A 144 1.72 -4.79 16.25
CA ARG A 144 3.17 -5.04 16.36
C ARG A 144 3.47 -6.48 16.77
N ILE A 145 2.73 -7.02 17.73
CA ILE A 145 2.84 -8.43 18.12
C ILE A 145 2.42 -9.37 16.99
N GLY A 146 1.39 -9.04 16.22
CA GLY A 146 1.00 -9.78 15.02
C GLY A 146 2.13 -9.89 13.99
N VAL A 147 2.86 -8.81 13.77
CA VAL A 147 4.07 -8.79 12.91
C VAL A 147 5.19 -9.62 13.55
N ALA A 148 5.48 -9.46 14.85
CA ALA A 148 6.48 -10.25 15.56
C ALA A 148 6.18 -11.76 15.47
N ARG A 149 4.92 -12.17 15.69
CA ARG A 149 4.47 -13.56 15.54
C ARG A 149 4.69 -14.10 14.13
N ALA A 150 4.38 -13.31 13.11
CA ALA A 150 4.60 -13.71 11.72
C ALA A 150 6.08 -13.92 11.39
N LEU A 151 6.98 -13.20 12.07
CA LEU A 151 8.45 -13.28 11.92
C LEU A 151 9.11 -14.35 12.80
N ALA A 152 8.38 -14.94 13.76
CA ALA A 152 8.95 -15.74 14.84
C ALA A 152 9.83 -16.90 14.34
N ALA A 153 9.34 -17.66 13.36
CA ALA A 153 10.08 -18.78 12.78
C ALA A 153 11.07 -18.40 11.67
N ASN A 154 11.36 -17.10 11.52
CA ASN A 154 12.24 -16.55 10.49
C ASN A 154 11.85 -16.95 9.05
N PRO A 155 10.58 -16.81 8.63
CA PRO A 155 10.12 -17.25 7.32
C PRO A 155 10.77 -16.43 6.19
N PRO A 156 10.98 -17.02 4.99
CA PRO A 156 11.46 -16.28 3.81
C PRO A 156 10.38 -15.37 3.20
N ILE A 157 9.10 -15.68 3.42
CA ILE A 157 7.95 -14.95 2.87
C ILE A 157 7.07 -14.44 4.00
N ILE A 158 6.59 -13.21 3.88
CA ILE A 158 5.63 -12.60 4.79
C ILE A 158 4.44 -12.10 3.97
N LEU A 159 3.25 -12.56 4.32
CA LEU A 159 1.99 -12.12 3.73
C LEU A 159 1.28 -11.20 4.72
N MET A 160 0.81 -10.03 4.27
CA MET A 160 0.12 -9.05 5.10
C MET A 160 -1.19 -8.64 4.43
N ASP A 161 -2.31 -8.92 5.07
CA ASP A 161 -3.66 -8.65 4.57
C ASP A 161 -4.23 -7.43 5.28
N GLU A 162 -4.17 -6.25 4.67
CA GLU A 162 -4.63 -4.96 5.21
C GLU A 162 -4.22 -4.70 6.67
N PRO A 163 -2.93 -4.84 7.03
CA PRO A 163 -2.52 -4.88 8.43
C PRO A 163 -2.75 -3.57 9.18
N PHE A 164 -3.02 -2.46 8.50
CA PHE A 164 -3.18 -1.14 9.14
C PHE A 164 -4.61 -0.63 9.14
N SER A 165 -5.59 -1.40 8.65
CA SER A 165 -6.97 -0.96 8.45
C SER A 165 -7.69 -0.55 9.75
N ALA A 166 -7.33 -1.16 10.88
CA ALA A 166 -7.94 -0.90 12.19
C ALA A 166 -7.21 0.17 13.03
N LEU A 167 -6.18 0.83 12.47
CA LEU A 167 -5.34 1.77 13.21
C LEU A 167 -5.75 3.22 12.95
N ASP A 168 -5.59 4.04 13.98
CA ASP A 168 -5.66 5.50 13.83
C ASP A 168 -4.52 6.02 12.94
N PRO A 169 -4.65 7.21 12.33
CA PRO A 169 -3.68 7.72 11.36
C PRO A 169 -2.25 7.83 11.90
N ILE A 170 -2.08 8.24 13.17
CA ILE A 170 -0.75 8.44 13.78
C ILE A 170 -0.07 7.07 13.99
N SER A 171 -0.79 6.13 14.62
CA SER A 171 -0.29 4.77 14.83
C SER A 171 0.04 4.07 13.53
N ARG A 172 -0.77 4.28 12.48
CA ARG A 172 -0.56 3.74 11.14
C ARG A 172 0.74 4.23 10.54
N GLU A 173 0.99 5.54 10.56
CA GLU A 173 2.20 6.13 10.00
C GLU A 173 3.46 5.63 10.71
N MET A 174 3.44 5.58 12.04
CA MET A 174 4.54 5.03 12.84
C MET A 174 4.85 3.57 12.48
N LEU A 175 3.80 2.74 12.35
CA LEU A 175 3.99 1.33 12.01
C LEU A 175 4.48 1.11 10.57
N GLN A 176 4.09 1.95 9.63
CA GLN A 176 4.63 1.94 8.27
C GLN A 176 6.13 2.23 8.27
N ASP A 177 6.57 3.25 9.02
CA ASP A 177 7.99 3.60 9.13
C ASP A 177 8.80 2.49 9.81
N ASP A 178 8.24 1.87 10.84
CA ASP A 178 8.87 0.73 11.51
C ASP A 178 8.96 -0.49 10.58
N LEU A 179 7.92 -0.75 9.77
CA LEU A 179 7.93 -1.84 8.79
C LEU A 179 8.98 -1.62 7.69
N LEU A 180 9.17 -0.38 7.23
CA LEU A 180 10.24 -0.03 6.29
C LEU A 180 11.64 -0.23 6.88
N LYS A 181 11.85 0.17 8.14
CA LYS A 181 13.11 -0.08 8.85
C LYS A 181 13.36 -1.58 8.98
N LEU A 182 12.33 -2.32 9.38
CA LEU A 182 12.36 -3.76 9.53
C LEU A 182 12.73 -4.44 8.20
N GLN A 183 12.05 -4.09 7.09
CA GLN A 183 12.34 -4.67 5.77
C GLN A 183 13.79 -4.50 5.34
N LYS A 184 14.38 -3.32 5.58
CA LYS A 184 15.80 -3.07 5.29
C LYS A 184 16.75 -3.98 6.07
N GLN A 185 16.36 -4.37 7.28
CA GLN A 185 17.16 -5.26 8.13
C GLN A 185 17.00 -6.74 7.77
N ILE A 186 15.76 -7.19 7.55
CA ILE A 186 15.46 -8.62 7.37
C ILE A 186 15.54 -9.09 5.91
N ARG A 187 15.37 -8.20 4.94
CA ARG A 187 15.38 -8.49 3.48
C ARG A 187 14.51 -9.69 3.10
N LYS A 188 13.33 -9.81 3.70
CA LYS A 188 12.36 -10.87 3.39
C LYS A 188 11.47 -10.46 2.22
N THR A 189 10.91 -11.45 1.52
CA THR A 189 9.88 -11.18 0.52
C THR A 189 8.58 -10.85 1.24
N ILE A 190 8.06 -9.65 1.05
CA ILE A 190 6.80 -9.20 1.65
C ILE A 190 5.77 -9.04 0.54
N VAL A 191 4.60 -9.68 0.72
CA VAL A 191 3.41 -9.44 -0.11
C VAL A 191 2.38 -8.74 0.76
N PHE A 192 2.16 -7.48 0.45
CA PHE A 192 1.33 -6.57 1.25
C PHE A 192 0.05 -6.21 0.49
N VAL A 193 -1.09 -6.43 1.09
CA VAL A 193 -2.39 -6.05 0.56
C VAL A 193 -2.87 -4.78 1.25
N THR A 194 -3.30 -3.81 0.46
CA THR A 194 -3.96 -2.60 0.94
C THR A 194 -4.98 -2.09 -0.07
N HIS A 195 -5.85 -1.20 0.35
CA HIS A 195 -6.71 -0.39 -0.51
C HIS A 195 -6.27 1.10 -0.51
N ASP A 196 -5.27 1.45 0.29
CA ASP A 196 -4.76 2.81 0.41
C ASP A 196 -3.54 3.02 -0.51
N MET A 197 -3.69 3.94 -1.48
CA MET A 197 -2.63 4.24 -2.45
C MET A 197 -1.41 4.90 -1.80
N LYS A 198 -1.60 5.68 -0.73
CA LYS A 198 -0.48 6.30 -0.01
C LYS A 198 0.41 5.24 0.64
N GLU A 199 -0.21 4.20 1.22
CA GLU A 199 0.52 3.05 1.75
C GLU A 199 1.30 2.33 0.65
N ALA A 200 0.66 2.07 -0.49
CA ALA A 200 1.29 1.40 -1.61
C ALA A 200 2.50 2.17 -2.15
N LEU A 201 2.36 3.49 -2.33
CA LEU A 201 3.45 4.35 -2.81
C LEU A 201 4.60 4.49 -1.80
N LYS A 202 4.28 4.48 -0.49
CA LYS A 202 5.27 4.61 0.59
C LYS A 202 6.07 3.33 0.81
N LEU A 203 5.41 2.17 0.75
CA LEU A 203 5.97 0.88 1.17
C LEU A 203 6.48 0.04 0.00
N GLY A 204 5.81 0.09 -1.15
CA GLY A 204 6.05 -0.82 -2.26
C GLY A 204 7.30 -0.50 -3.07
N GLU A 205 8.17 -1.50 -3.28
CA GLU A 205 9.19 -1.44 -4.33
C GLU A 205 8.54 -1.65 -5.71
N ARG A 206 7.54 -2.53 -5.77
CA ARG A 206 6.62 -2.69 -6.90
C ARG A 206 5.19 -2.83 -6.42
N ILE A 207 4.29 -2.30 -7.24
CA ILE A 207 2.85 -2.26 -6.98
C ILE A 207 2.13 -3.00 -8.10
N CYS A 208 1.18 -3.86 -7.75
CA CYS A 208 0.29 -4.53 -8.67
C CYS A 208 -1.15 -4.02 -8.44
N LEU A 209 -1.69 -3.29 -9.39
CA LEU A 209 -3.08 -2.88 -9.37
C LEU A 209 -3.97 -3.99 -9.91
N MET A 210 -5.00 -4.31 -9.15
CA MET A 210 -6.02 -5.29 -9.50
C MET A 210 -7.40 -4.67 -9.63
N LYS A 211 -8.16 -5.14 -10.60
CA LYS A 211 -9.59 -4.82 -10.78
C LYS A 211 -10.32 -6.04 -11.30
N ASP A 212 -11.50 -6.33 -10.76
CA ASP A 212 -12.42 -7.39 -11.21
C ASP A 212 -11.74 -8.77 -11.38
N GLY A 213 -10.76 -9.07 -10.51
CA GLY A 213 -10.01 -10.33 -10.51
C GLY A 213 -8.82 -10.38 -11.45
N GLU A 214 -8.53 -9.31 -12.17
CA GLU A 214 -7.44 -9.23 -13.15
C GLU A 214 -6.35 -8.27 -12.70
N VAL A 215 -5.12 -8.50 -13.18
CA VAL A 215 -4.01 -7.55 -13.03
C VAL A 215 -4.14 -6.48 -14.10
N VAL A 216 -4.28 -5.23 -13.70
CA VAL A 216 -4.41 -4.09 -14.61
C VAL A 216 -3.06 -3.49 -14.96
N GLN A 217 -2.20 -3.31 -13.95
CA GLN A 217 -0.84 -2.80 -14.12
C GLN A 217 0.06 -3.29 -12.99
N THR A 218 1.31 -3.57 -13.31
CA THR A 218 2.37 -3.83 -12.33
C THR A 218 3.59 -2.98 -12.70
N GLY A 219 4.17 -2.29 -11.71
CA GLY A 219 5.33 -1.43 -11.92
C GLY A 219 5.84 -0.84 -10.61
N THR A 220 6.92 -0.08 -10.68
CA THR A 220 7.40 0.74 -9.56
C THR A 220 6.38 1.85 -9.22
N PRO A 221 6.42 2.45 -8.02
CA PRO A 221 5.61 3.63 -7.70
C PRO A 221 5.71 4.73 -8.75
N GLU A 222 6.93 4.99 -9.23
CA GLU A 222 7.20 6.00 -10.25
C GLU A 222 6.55 5.68 -11.60
N GLU A 223 6.64 4.42 -12.06
CA GLU A 223 6.01 3.97 -13.31
C GLU A 223 4.49 4.07 -13.24
N ILE A 224 3.89 3.67 -12.11
CA ILE A 224 2.44 3.75 -11.89
C ILE A 224 1.95 5.21 -11.93
N LEU A 225 2.72 6.13 -11.32
CA LEU A 225 2.39 7.57 -11.31
C LEU A 225 2.59 8.23 -12.67
N LYS A 226 3.71 7.98 -13.36
CA LYS A 226 4.07 8.68 -14.60
C LYS A 226 3.37 8.11 -15.85
N THR A 227 3.18 6.79 -15.88
CA THR A 227 2.65 6.08 -17.05
C THR A 227 1.50 5.15 -16.68
N PRO A 228 0.35 5.70 -16.19
CA PRO A 228 -0.81 4.87 -15.88
C PRO A 228 -1.34 4.17 -17.14
N ALA A 229 -1.53 2.85 -17.05
CA ALA A 229 -1.89 2.01 -18.19
C ALA A 229 -3.25 2.36 -18.82
N ASN A 230 -4.18 2.91 -18.03
CA ASN A 230 -5.51 3.30 -18.49
C ASN A 230 -6.16 4.34 -17.56
N LYS A 231 -7.38 4.77 -17.91
CA LYS A 231 -8.15 5.76 -17.15
C LYS A 231 -8.40 5.29 -15.70
N PHE A 232 -8.73 4.02 -15.49
CA PHE A 232 -8.96 3.47 -14.16
C PHE A 232 -7.71 3.61 -13.26
N VAL A 233 -6.53 3.27 -13.76
CA VAL A 233 -5.27 3.41 -12.99
C VAL A 233 -5.05 4.87 -12.63
N ARG A 234 -5.22 5.78 -13.59
CA ARG A 234 -5.06 7.23 -13.38
C ARG A 234 -5.98 7.77 -12.29
N GLU A 235 -7.25 7.40 -12.33
CA GLU A 235 -8.24 7.81 -11.32
C GLU A 235 -7.95 7.18 -9.97
N PHE A 236 -7.59 5.89 -9.94
CA PHE A 236 -7.33 5.16 -8.70
C PHE A 236 -6.08 5.66 -7.95
N VAL A 237 -5.07 6.09 -8.69
CA VAL A 237 -3.82 6.64 -8.12
C VAL A 237 -4.04 8.08 -7.60
N GLY A 238 -5.24 8.66 -7.85
CA GLY A 238 -5.50 10.05 -7.51
C GLY A 238 -4.72 11.02 -8.40
N ILE A 239 -4.09 10.52 -9.46
CA ILE A 239 -3.88 11.29 -10.67
C ILE A 239 -5.26 11.29 -11.37
N ASN A 240 -6.30 11.64 -10.67
CA ASN A 240 -7.34 12.43 -11.33
C ASN A 240 -6.49 13.44 -12.02
N GLY A 241 -6.47 13.37 -13.37
CA GLY A 241 -5.93 14.52 -14.02
C GLY A 241 -6.41 15.59 -13.08
N THR A 242 -5.52 16.24 -12.35
CA THR A 242 -5.90 17.58 -12.12
C THR A 242 -6.64 17.82 -13.41
N GLU A 243 -8.04 17.72 -13.39
CA GLU A 243 -8.68 18.66 -14.26
C GLU A 243 -7.75 19.78 -13.99
N GLN A 244 -6.87 20.00 -14.94
CA GLN A 244 -6.04 21.18 -14.90
C GLN A 244 -7.09 22.15 -14.59
N VAL A 245 -7.15 22.54 -13.26
CA VAL A 245 -8.10 23.55 -12.86
C VAL A 245 -7.86 24.46 -13.97
N ASN A 246 -8.80 24.46 -14.94
CA ASN A 246 -8.53 25.06 -16.22
C ASN A 246 -8.42 26.51 -15.82
N VAL A 247 -7.19 26.89 -15.47
CA VAL A 247 -6.89 28.17 -14.85
C VAL A 247 -7.34 29.23 -15.84
N LEU A 248 -7.52 28.84 -17.12
CA LEU A 248 -8.12 29.62 -18.17
C LEU A 248 -9.60 29.98 -17.87
N GLU A 249 -10.32 29.17 -17.06
CA GLU A 249 -11.68 29.49 -16.61
C GLU A 249 -11.71 30.59 -15.52
N ALA A 250 -10.57 30.84 -14.87
CA ALA A 250 -10.39 31.93 -13.92
C ALA A 250 -9.87 33.20 -14.59
N ILE A 251 -9.63 33.21 -15.91
CA ILE A 251 -9.12 34.35 -16.66
C ILE A 251 -10.19 35.45 -16.67
N GLN A 252 -9.76 36.65 -16.29
CA GLN A 252 -10.53 37.88 -16.36
C GLN A 252 -9.99 38.80 -17.47
N PRO A 253 -10.79 39.73 -18.00
CA PRO A 253 -10.30 40.73 -18.92
C PRO A 253 -9.14 41.53 -18.32
N VAL A 254 -8.19 41.91 -19.17
CA VAL A 254 -7.01 42.66 -18.76
C VAL A 254 -7.38 44.06 -18.34
N ASP A 255 -7.05 44.45 -17.12
CA ASP A 255 -7.04 45.85 -16.71
C ASP A 255 -5.63 46.41 -16.96
N ALA A 256 -5.52 47.37 -17.84
CA ALA A 256 -4.28 47.97 -18.27
C ALA A 256 -3.45 48.61 -17.14
N GLU A 257 -4.13 49.15 -16.10
CA GLU A 257 -3.45 49.70 -14.94
C GLU A 257 -2.97 48.63 -13.95
N ALA A 258 -3.69 47.50 -13.83
CA ALA A 258 -3.38 46.38 -12.92
C ALA A 258 -2.20 45.55 -13.39
N THR A 259 -1.81 45.61 -14.66
CA THR A 259 -0.83 44.70 -15.26
C THR A 259 0.58 45.26 -15.39
N MET A 260 0.82 46.53 -15.02
CA MET A 260 2.10 47.23 -15.26
C MET A 260 3.33 46.60 -14.58
N ASN A 261 3.15 45.73 -13.56
CA ASN A 261 4.23 44.99 -12.89
C ASN A 261 3.85 43.54 -12.55
N ALA A 262 2.84 42.97 -13.20
CA ALA A 262 2.41 41.61 -12.94
C ALA A 262 3.30 40.59 -13.65
N PRO A 263 3.65 39.47 -13.00
CA PRO A 263 4.37 38.41 -13.65
C PRO A 263 3.57 37.81 -14.80
N VAL A 264 4.27 37.43 -15.86
CA VAL A 264 3.69 36.85 -17.07
C VAL A 264 4.01 35.36 -17.11
N VAL A 265 2.98 34.56 -17.35
CA VAL A 265 3.13 33.11 -17.51
C VAL A 265 2.44 32.61 -18.80
N PRO A 266 2.90 31.50 -19.38
CA PRO A 266 2.25 30.92 -20.53
C PRO A 266 0.87 30.33 -20.14
N ASN A 267 -0.04 30.19 -21.08
CA ASN A 267 -1.35 29.56 -20.87
C ASN A 267 -1.25 28.07 -20.46
N SER A 268 -0.09 27.46 -20.61
CA SER A 268 0.23 26.11 -20.13
C SER A 268 0.69 26.05 -18.67
N ALA A 269 0.83 27.19 -17.98
CA ALA A 269 1.23 27.25 -16.58
C ALA A 269 0.21 26.55 -15.68
N GLY A 270 0.71 25.70 -14.76
CA GLY A 270 -0.15 24.95 -13.83
C GLY A 270 -0.61 25.78 -12.64
N LEU A 271 -1.73 25.37 -12.01
CA LEU A 271 -2.25 26.02 -10.79
C LEU A 271 -1.20 26.25 -9.69
N PRO A 272 -0.28 25.29 -9.38
CA PRO A 272 0.76 25.51 -8.37
C PRO A 272 1.70 26.67 -8.68
N GLU A 273 2.08 26.85 -9.95
CA GLU A 273 2.94 27.94 -10.41
C GLU A 273 2.24 29.29 -10.28
N ILE A 274 0.96 29.35 -10.68
CA ILE A 274 0.14 30.56 -10.57
C ILE A 274 -0.11 30.93 -9.10
N LEU A 275 -0.40 29.97 -8.23
CA LEU A 275 -0.55 30.20 -6.79
C LEU A 275 0.73 30.71 -6.14
N ALA A 276 1.90 30.18 -6.52
CA ALA A 276 3.18 30.67 -6.04
C ALA A 276 3.39 32.15 -6.40
N LEU A 277 3.07 32.54 -7.64
CA LEU A 277 3.19 33.93 -8.07
C LEU A 277 2.14 34.84 -7.40
N LEU A 278 0.91 34.36 -7.22
CA LEU A 278 -0.13 35.09 -6.51
C LEU A 278 0.12 35.22 -5.00
N SER A 279 1.09 34.52 -4.42
CA SER A 279 1.53 34.76 -3.04
C SER A 279 2.18 36.11 -2.89
N ASP A 280 2.95 36.56 -3.89
CA ASP A 280 3.77 37.76 -3.87
C ASP A 280 3.20 38.88 -4.73
N HIS A 281 2.32 38.55 -5.69
CA HIS A 281 1.69 39.52 -6.61
C HIS A 281 0.16 39.49 -6.52
N ALA A 282 -0.46 40.64 -6.78
CA ALA A 282 -1.93 40.75 -6.78
C ALA A 282 -2.56 40.08 -7.99
N HIS A 283 -1.86 40.10 -9.12
CA HIS A 283 -2.32 39.57 -10.42
C HIS A 283 -1.19 38.85 -11.14
N VAL A 284 -1.57 37.90 -11.99
CA VAL A 284 -0.68 37.16 -12.93
C VAL A 284 -1.28 37.32 -14.32
N VAL A 285 -0.46 37.67 -15.30
CA VAL A 285 -0.88 37.84 -16.70
C VAL A 285 -0.65 36.53 -17.45
N ILE A 286 -1.65 36.07 -18.18
CA ILE A 286 -1.58 34.87 -19.01
C ILE A 286 -1.29 35.28 -20.47
N MET A 287 -0.27 34.64 -21.06
CA MET A 287 0.14 34.91 -22.43
C MET A 287 0.05 33.63 -23.28
N GLU A 288 -0.48 33.77 -24.49
CA GLU A 288 -0.49 32.71 -25.50
C GLU A 288 0.09 33.22 -26.81
N ASN A 289 1.10 32.52 -27.34
CA ASN A 289 1.76 32.88 -28.59
C ASN A 289 2.21 34.36 -28.71
N GLY A 290 2.64 34.94 -27.58
CA GLY A 290 3.08 36.33 -27.54
C GLY A 290 1.96 37.36 -27.37
N THR A 291 0.72 36.93 -27.25
CA THR A 291 -0.47 37.80 -27.04
C THR A 291 -1.01 37.59 -25.62
N VAL A 292 -1.37 38.69 -24.94
CA VAL A 292 -2.00 38.61 -23.62
C VAL A 292 -3.45 38.12 -23.78
N VAL A 293 -3.77 37.00 -23.13
CA VAL A 293 -5.08 36.36 -23.16
C VAL A 293 -5.99 36.89 -22.05
N GLY A 294 -5.40 37.24 -20.90
CA GLY A 294 -6.11 37.78 -19.76
C GLY A 294 -5.25 37.84 -18.52
N MET A 295 -5.86 38.06 -17.37
CA MET A 295 -5.21 38.08 -16.06
C MET A 295 -5.98 37.19 -15.08
N ILE A 296 -5.28 36.76 -14.03
CA ILE A 296 -5.82 35.95 -12.94
C ILE A 296 -5.47 36.62 -11.62
N ASP A 297 -6.44 36.74 -10.74
CA ASP A 297 -6.26 37.21 -9.36
C ASP A 297 -6.60 36.13 -8.32
N ARG A 298 -6.30 36.39 -7.05
CA ARG A 298 -6.56 35.43 -5.94
C ARG A 298 -8.05 35.11 -5.82
N GLN A 299 -8.94 36.06 -6.08
CA GLN A 299 -10.38 35.85 -5.90
C GLN A 299 -10.97 34.97 -6.98
N SER A 300 -10.51 35.11 -8.23
CA SER A 300 -10.94 34.27 -9.35
C SER A 300 -10.49 32.80 -9.16
N VAL A 301 -9.28 32.59 -8.64
CA VAL A 301 -8.80 31.23 -8.29
C VAL A 301 -9.63 30.63 -7.15
N ILE A 302 -9.91 31.42 -6.09
CA ILE A 302 -10.73 30.94 -4.97
C ILE A 302 -12.14 30.56 -5.43
N ARG A 303 -12.78 31.37 -6.29
CA ARG A 303 -14.10 31.05 -6.87
C ARG A 303 -14.09 29.80 -7.69
N LEU A 304 -13.06 29.61 -8.53
CA LEU A 304 -12.90 28.42 -9.35
C LEU A 304 -12.78 27.16 -8.50
N LEU A 305 -11.94 27.21 -7.44
CA LEU A 305 -11.77 26.09 -6.50
C LEU A 305 -13.05 25.80 -5.70
N SER A 306 -13.76 26.84 -5.25
CA SER A 306 -15.04 26.68 -4.52
C SER A 306 -16.11 26.03 -5.39
N HIS A 307 -16.22 26.42 -6.65
CA HIS A 307 -17.19 25.83 -7.58
C HIS A 307 -16.93 24.35 -7.87
N GLN A 308 -15.65 23.96 -7.92
CA GLN A 308 -15.27 22.54 -8.09
C GLN A 308 -15.50 21.69 -6.82
N MET A 309 -15.47 22.31 -5.64
CA MET A 309 -15.78 21.62 -4.37
C MET A 309 -17.28 21.40 -4.15
N GLU A 310 -18.15 22.17 -4.81
CA GLU A 310 -19.62 22.01 -4.72
C GLU A 310 -20.18 21.00 -5.75
N VAL A 311 -19.41 20.64 -6.77
CA VAL A 311 -19.83 19.71 -7.85
C VAL A 311 -19.33 18.26 -7.62
N ASN A 312 -18.45 18.03 -6.63
CA ASN A 312 -17.97 16.71 -6.19
C ASN A 312 -18.54 16.33 -4.82
#